data_753687991a5b59d45f3fa214d30e069f
#
_entry.id   753687991a5b59d45f3fa214d30e069f
#
_cell.length_a   1.000
_cell.length_b   1.000
_cell.length_c   1.000
_cell.angle_alpha   90.00
_cell.angle_beta   90.00
_cell.angle_gamma   90.00
#
_symmetry.space_group_name_H-M   'P 1'
#
loop_
_entity.id
_entity.type
_entity.pdbx_description
1 polymer ?
#
loop_
_entity_poly.entity_id
_entity_poly.type
_entity_poly.pdbx_seq_one_letter_code
_entity_poly.pdbx_strand_id
1 'polypeptide(L)'
;MTRKDLLGSYGEREALAVYNALQLSGNFICFAQSFMHDEDYQVARNALWTLTKATDEELSSLQPILNELIDLAITTDNSSVRRLSMNVIERLKITEDNLRTDFLDFCFDHAIDPAEYPGIQSLAIKLAYKMCSFYPELKAELILTLENMQIEYYKPAVKSIRNRILKGKYRIKV
;
A
#
# COMPACT_ATOMS: atom_id res chain seq x y z
N MET A 1 1.16 -7.62 -23.25
CA MET A 1 0.59 -6.41 -22.63
C MET A 1 1.53 -5.25 -22.89
N THR A 2 1.01 -4.11 -23.28
CA THR A 2 1.79 -2.96 -23.72
C THR A 2 1.41 -1.71 -22.92
N ARG A 3 2.26 -0.68 -22.96
CA ARG A 3 2.00 0.63 -22.36
C ARG A 3 0.66 1.24 -22.83
N LYS A 4 0.25 0.97 -24.07
CA LYS A 4 -1.02 1.46 -24.64
C LYS A 4 -2.25 0.91 -23.91
N ASP A 5 -2.18 -0.29 -23.39
CA ASP A 5 -3.27 -0.93 -22.64
C ASP A 5 -3.54 -0.25 -21.28
N LEU A 6 -2.58 0.56 -20.82
CA LEU A 6 -2.61 1.31 -19.56
C LEU A 6 -2.87 2.82 -19.74
N LEU A 7 -3.03 3.30 -20.96
CA LEU A 7 -3.28 4.71 -21.29
C LEU A 7 -4.78 5.00 -21.54
N GLY A 8 -5.14 6.28 -21.51
CA GLY A 8 -6.47 6.77 -21.85
C GLY A 8 -7.45 6.69 -20.67
N SER A 9 -8.74 6.56 -20.99
CA SER A 9 -9.79 6.43 -19.98
C SER A 9 -9.70 5.08 -19.33
N TYR A 10 -9.26 5.06 -18.06
CA TYR A 10 -8.98 3.85 -17.31
C TYR A 10 -9.85 3.80 -16.06
N GLY A 11 -10.73 2.83 -16.02
CA GLY A 11 -11.67 2.57 -14.93
C GLY A 11 -11.60 1.13 -14.44
N GLU A 12 -12.59 0.75 -13.67
CA GLU A 12 -12.70 -0.61 -13.10
C GLU A 12 -12.74 -1.70 -14.18
N ARG A 13 -13.46 -1.43 -15.28
CA ARG A 13 -13.60 -2.39 -16.38
C ARG A 13 -12.27 -2.64 -17.09
N GLU A 14 -11.51 -1.59 -17.34
CA GLU A 14 -10.18 -1.65 -17.98
C GLU A 14 -9.18 -2.35 -17.06
N ALA A 15 -9.20 -2.02 -15.77
CA ALA A 15 -8.34 -2.65 -14.78
C ALA A 15 -8.59 -4.18 -14.69
N LEU A 16 -9.86 -4.59 -14.72
CA LEU A 16 -10.22 -6.01 -14.74
C LEU A 16 -9.83 -6.71 -16.05
N ALA A 17 -9.99 -6.04 -17.20
CA ALA A 17 -9.60 -6.60 -18.50
C ALA A 17 -8.08 -6.84 -18.56
N VAL A 18 -7.28 -5.86 -18.11
CA VAL A 18 -5.82 -5.98 -18.04
C VAL A 18 -5.42 -7.07 -17.04
N TYR A 19 -6.06 -7.10 -15.87
CA TYR A 19 -5.82 -8.16 -14.87
C TYR A 19 -6.11 -9.56 -15.43
N ASN A 20 -7.24 -9.77 -16.09
CA ASN A 20 -7.57 -11.08 -16.68
C ASN A 20 -6.53 -11.54 -17.71
N ALA A 21 -6.03 -10.61 -18.52
CA ALA A 21 -4.96 -10.91 -19.47
C ALA A 21 -3.63 -11.21 -18.76
N LEU A 22 -3.33 -10.47 -17.67
CA LEU A 22 -2.15 -10.70 -16.83
C LEU A 22 -2.22 -12.07 -16.14
N GLN A 23 -3.38 -12.43 -15.60
CA GLN A 23 -3.61 -13.72 -14.94
C GLN A 23 -3.30 -14.90 -15.87
N LEU A 24 -3.73 -14.81 -17.14
CA LEU A 24 -3.43 -15.86 -18.14
C LEU A 24 -1.94 -16.02 -18.41
N SER A 25 -1.15 -14.94 -18.30
CA SER A 25 0.30 -15.00 -18.51
C SER A 25 1.09 -15.39 -17.27
N GLY A 26 0.54 -15.20 -16.07
CA GLY A 26 1.19 -15.43 -14.78
C GLY A 26 2.37 -14.50 -14.46
N ASN A 27 2.65 -13.50 -15.29
CA ASN A 27 3.89 -12.69 -15.24
C ASN A 27 3.73 -11.38 -14.45
N PHE A 28 3.27 -11.47 -13.19
CA PHE A 28 2.99 -10.30 -12.34
C PHE A 28 4.24 -9.46 -12.05
N ILE A 29 5.41 -10.09 -11.78
CA ILE A 29 6.66 -9.35 -11.54
C ILE A 29 7.07 -8.55 -12.78
N CYS A 30 7.16 -9.19 -13.95
CA CYS A 30 7.54 -8.50 -15.18
C CYS A 30 6.58 -7.34 -15.50
N PHE A 31 5.28 -7.55 -15.26
CA PHE A 31 4.29 -6.50 -15.45
C PHE A 31 4.53 -5.32 -14.49
N ALA A 32 4.71 -5.60 -13.19
CA ALA A 32 4.98 -4.57 -12.20
C ALA A 32 6.23 -3.75 -12.57
N GLN A 33 7.36 -4.40 -12.78
CA GLN A 33 8.64 -3.74 -13.09
C GLN A 33 8.62 -3.00 -14.42
N SER A 34 7.84 -3.46 -15.41
CA SER A 34 7.73 -2.78 -16.70
C SER A 34 6.99 -1.45 -16.63
N PHE A 35 6.08 -1.27 -15.67
CA PHE A 35 5.14 -0.16 -15.71
C PHE A 35 5.05 0.67 -14.43
N MET A 36 5.44 0.16 -13.25
CA MET A 36 5.28 0.88 -11.99
C MET A 36 6.16 2.13 -11.86
N HIS A 37 7.23 2.21 -12.65
CA HIS A 37 8.16 3.36 -12.72
C HIS A 37 8.03 4.15 -14.03
N ASP A 38 6.92 3.97 -14.77
CA ASP A 38 6.73 4.73 -16.03
C ASP A 38 6.69 6.24 -15.74
N GLU A 39 7.33 7.03 -16.61
CA GLU A 39 7.38 8.49 -16.50
C GLU A 39 5.99 9.13 -16.53
N ASP A 40 5.04 8.51 -17.22
CA ASP A 40 3.63 8.88 -17.16
C ASP A 40 2.98 8.23 -15.93
N TYR A 41 2.72 9.06 -14.94
CA TYR A 41 2.07 8.60 -13.69
C TYR A 41 0.74 7.87 -13.93
N GLN A 42 0.04 8.11 -15.06
CA GLN A 42 -1.21 7.40 -15.39
C GLN A 42 -0.92 5.93 -15.68
N VAL A 43 0.16 5.63 -16.37
CA VAL A 43 0.59 4.26 -16.65
C VAL A 43 0.98 3.56 -15.35
N ALA A 44 1.84 4.19 -14.54
CA ALA A 44 2.26 3.64 -13.26
C ALA A 44 1.06 3.39 -12.32
N ARG A 45 0.16 4.39 -12.21
CA ARG A 45 -1.09 4.28 -11.43
C ARG A 45 -1.97 3.13 -11.92
N ASN A 46 -2.18 3.01 -13.23
CA ASN A 46 -3.08 2.03 -13.81
C ASN A 46 -2.51 0.61 -13.70
N ALA A 47 -1.20 0.46 -13.83
CA ALA A 47 -0.51 -0.80 -13.58
C ALA A 47 -0.68 -1.25 -12.12
N LEU A 48 -0.41 -0.37 -11.16
CA LEU A 48 -0.60 -0.66 -9.75
C LEU A 48 -2.08 -0.92 -9.41
N TRP A 49 -3.02 -0.19 -10.02
CA TRP A 49 -4.44 -0.45 -9.84
C TRP A 49 -4.83 -1.84 -10.34
N THR A 50 -4.31 -2.25 -11.50
CA THR A 50 -4.48 -3.61 -12.01
C THR A 50 -4.00 -4.65 -11.01
N LEU A 51 -2.81 -4.47 -10.42
CA LEU A 51 -2.26 -5.37 -9.41
C LEU A 51 -3.16 -5.48 -8.17
N THR A 52 -3.90 -4.44 -7.80
CA THR A 52 -4.84 -4.52 -6.67
C THR A 52 -6.01 -5.48 -6.92
N LYS A 53 -6.25 -5.91 -8.17
CA LYS A 53 -7.28 -6.91 -8.52
C LYS A 53 -6.82 -8.33 -8.29
N ALA A 54 -5.51 -8.56 -8.24
CA ALA A 54 -4.94 -9.88 -8.04
C ALA A 54 -5.30 -10.45 -6.67
N THR A 55 -5.35 -11.76 -6.57
CA THR A 55 -5.50 -12.48 -5.30
C THR A 55 -4.24 -12.33 -4.44
N ASP A 56 -4.31 -12.65 -3.15
CA ASP A 56 -3.13 -12.59 -2.27
C ASP A 56 -2.08 -13.62 -2.70
N GLU A 57 -2.50 -14.77 -3.24
CA GLU A 57 -1.60 -15.79 -3.78
C GLU A 57 -0.85 -15.27 -5.02
N GLU A 58 -1.54 -14.66 -5.98
CA GLU A 58 -0.92 -14.06 -7.16
C GLU A 58 0.03 -12.92 -6.80
N LEU A 59 -0.37 -12.05 -5.85
CA LEU A 59 0.48 -10.96 -5.36
C LEU A 59 1.72 -11.47 -4.63
N SER A 60 1.70 -12.65 -4.04
CA SER A 60 2.87 -13.22 -3.37
C SER A 60 4.07 -13.36 -4.33
N SER A 61 3.82 -13.47 -5.62
CA SER A 61 4.86 -13.45 -6.66
C SER A 61 5.65 -12.13 -6.69
N LEU A 62 5.08 -11.02 -6.19
CA LEU A 62 5.75 -9.72 -6.12
C LEU A 62 6.67 -9.59 -4.89
N GLN A 63 6.73 -10.61 -4.02
CA GLN A 63 7.57 -10.56 -2.82
C GLN A 63 9.04 -10.20 -3.10
N PRO A 64 9.69 -10.68 -4.20
CA PRO A 64 11.06 -10.30 -4.53
C PRO A 64 11.27 -8.80 -4.79
N ILE A 65 10.23 -8.08 -5.19
CA ILE A 65 10.29 -6.64 -5.51
C ILE A 65 9.67 -5.77 -4.40
N LEU A 66 9.48 -6.30 -3.19
CA LEU A 66 8.94 -5.55 -2.06
C LEU A 66 9.70 -4.24 -1.81
N ASN A 67 11.03 -4.27 -1.86
CA ASN A 67 11.85 -3.07 -1.65
C ASN A 67 11.65 -2.03 -2.76
N GLU A 68 11.51 -2.45 -4.01
CA GLU A 68 11.22 -1.54 -5.13
C GLU A 68 9.84 -0.86 -4.95
N LEU A 69 8.84 -1.60 -4.48
CA LEU A 69 7.52 -1.04 -4.17
C LEU A 69 7.57 -0.06 -2.98
N ILE A 70 8.38 -0.35 -1.97
CA ILE A 70 8.61 0.55 -0.83
C ILE A 70 9.29 1.83 -1.29
N ASP A 71 10.36 1.72 -2.08
CA ASP A 71 11.08 2.88 -2.64
C ASP A 71 10.13 3.76 -3.46
N LEU A 72 9.31 3.15 -4.30
CA LEU A 72 8.29 3.87 -5.07
C LEU A 72 7.28 4.58 -4.16
N ALA A 73 6.80 3.94 -3.11
CA ALA A 73 5.85 4.55 -2.16
C ALA A 73 6.44 5.76 -1.43
N ILE A 74 7.71 5.68 -1.04
CA ILE A 74 8.42 6.77 -0.34
C ILE A 74 8.72 7.93 -1.30
N THR A 75 9.25 7.64 -2.49
CA THR A 75 9.84 8.67 -3.37
C THR A 75 8.86 9.34 -4.33
N THR A 76 7.72 8.71 -4.63
CA THR A 76 6.77 9.29 -5.60
C THR A 76 6.08 10.54 -5.06
N ASP A 77 5.96 11.58 -5.90
CA ASP A 77 5.17 12.77 -5.60
C ASP A 77 3.67 12.57 -5.89
N ASN A 78 3.31 11.50 -6.60
CA ASN A 78 1.92 11.23 -6.97
C ASN A 78 1.18 10.43 -5.89
N SER A 79 0.20 11.05 -5.25
CA SER A 79 -0.59 10.44 -4.17
C SER A 79 -1.34 9.17 -4.58
N SER A 80 -1.75 9.06 -5.84
CA SER A 80 -2.45 7.85 -6.33
C SER A 80 -1.48 6.68 -6.52
N VAL A 81 -0.29 6.93 -7.05
CA VAL A 81 0.78 5.94 -7.17
C VAL A 81 1.20 5.48 -5.78
N ARG A 82 1.48 6.43 -4.86
CA ARG A 82 1.80 6.14 -3.45
C ARG A 82 0.77 5.23 -2.81
N ARG A 83 -0.49 5.62 -2.86
CA ARG A 83 -1.59 4.86 -2.25
C ARG A 83 -1.71 3.43 -2.81
N LEU A 84 -1.55 3.28 -4.12
CA LEU A 84 -1.69 1.96 -4.76
C LEU A 84 -0.47 1.08 -4.49
N SER A 85 0.75 1.64 -4.45
CA SER A 85 1.95 0.91 -4.01
C SER A 85 1.78 0.42 -2.58
N MET A 86 1.38 1.29 -1.66
CA MET A 86 1.12 0.91 -0.26
C MET A 86 0.01 -0.16 -0.13
N ASN A 87 -1.00 -0.13 -1.01
CA ASN A 87 -2.06 -1.15 -1.02
C ASN A 87 -1.52 -2.53 -1.43
N VAL A 88 -0.60 -2.58 -2.39
CA VAL A 88 0.09 -3.83 -2.78
C VAL A 88 0.99 -4.29 -1.63
N ILE A 89 1.82 -3.39 -1.07
CA ILE A 89 2.74 -3.70 0.04
C ILE A 89 1.98 -4.26 1.26
N GLU A 90 0.79 -3.71 1.59
CA GLU A 90 -0.01 -4.16 2.74
C GLU A 90 -0.39 -5.65 2.63
N ARG A 91 -0.51 -6.16 1.40
CA ARG A 91 -0.86 -7.55 1.10
C ARG A 91 0.35 -8.47 0.95
N LEU A 92 1.58 -7.92 0.87
CA LEU A 92 2.81 -8.69 0.84
C LEU A 92 3.27 -9.04 2.25
N LYS A 93 4.14 -10.05 2.36
CA LYS A 93 4.67 -10.49 3.63
C LYS A 93 5.80 -9.55 4.09
N ILE A 94 5.58 -8.89 5.23
CA ILE A 94 6.62 -8.18 5.95
C ILE A 94 7.04 -9.07 7.13
N THR A 95 8.33 -9.31 7.25
CA THR A 95 8.97 -10.07 8.33
C THR A 95 9.96 -9.17 9.06
N GLU A 96 10.45 -9.61 10.21
CA GLU A 96 11.50 -8.88 10.93
C GLU A 96 12.76 -8.67 10.07
N ASP A 97 13.15 -9.69 9.28
CA ASP A 97 14.35 -9.67 8.44
C ASP A 97 14.25 -8.70 7.24
N ASN A 98 13.04 -8.41 6.74
CA ASN A 98 12.85 -7.50 5.62
C ASN A 98 12.18 -6.18 5.99
N LEU A 99 12.05 -5.92 7.30
CA LEU A 99 11.53 -4.66 7.80
C LEU A 99 12.50 -3.52 7.50
N ARG A 100 11.97 -2.43 6.95
CA ARG A 100 12.74 -1.22 6.65
C ARG A 100 12.34 -0.11 7.62
N THR A 101 13.32 0.43 8.35
CA THR A 101 13.09 1.51 9.32
C THR A 101 12.65 2.81 8.66
N ASP A 102 13.23 3.15 7.50
CA ASP A 102 12.82 4.33 6.73
C ASP A 102 11.35 4.27 6.26
N PHE A 103 10.87 3.07 5.94
CA PHE A 103 9.46 2.88 5.60
C PHE A 103 8.55 2.91 6.83
N LEU A 104 9.03 2.43 7.96
CA LEU A 104 8.32 2.55 9.24
C LEU A 104 8.14 4.02 9.64
N ASP A 105 9.23 4.80 9.58
CA ASP A 105 9.21 6.24 9.87
C ASP A 105 8.26 6.98 8.92
N PHE A 106 8.37 6.69 7.62
CA PHE A 106 7.43 7.19 6.60
C PHE A 106 5.96 6.87 6.95
N CYS A 107 5.67 5.66 7.39
CA CYS A 107 4.32 5.28 7.78
C CYS A 107 3.84 6.03 9.04
N PHE A 108 4.72 6.26 10.02
CA PHE A 108 4.37 7.07 11.20
C PHE A 108 4.03 8.50 10.83
N ASP A 109 4.86 9.16 10.02
CA ASP A 109 4.64 10.55 9.59
C ASP A 109 3.32 10.72 8.85
N HIS A 110 3.04 9.84 7.89
CA HIS A 110 1.81 9.89 7.11
C HIS A 110 0.55 9.44 7.88
N ALA A 111 0.70 8.64 8.94
CA ALA A 111 -0.42 8.19 9.76
C ALA A 111 -1.07 9.33 10.54
N ILE A 112 -0.25 10.27 11.03
CA ILE A 112 -0.69 11.34 11.94
C ILE A 112 -0.90 12.68 11.27
N ASP A 113 -0.54 12.85 10.00
CA ASP A 113 -0.73 14.10 9.26
C ASP A 113 -2.20 14.29 8.87
N PRO A 114 -2.94 15.27 9.46
CA PRO A 114 -4.36 15.48 9.12
C PRO A 114 -4.58 15.99 7.69
N ALA A 115 -3.53 16.53 7.05
CA ALA A 115 -3.59 17.02 5.67
C ALA A 115 -3.40 15.91 4.63
N GLU A 116 -2.93 14.73 5.06
CA GLU A 116 -2.70 13.60 4.16
C GLU A 116 -4.02 13.00 3.64
N TYR A 117 -3.97 12.40 2.46
CA TYR A 117 -5.13 11.70 1.89
C TYR A 117 -5.57 10.53 2.77
N PRO A 118 -6.87 10.40 3.10
CA PRO A 118 -7.36 9.39 4.04
C PRO A 118 -7.03 7.95 3.66
N GLY A 119 -6.89 7.67 2.35
CA GLY A 119 -6.49 6.37 1.85
C GLY A 119 -5.04 6.04 2.17
N ILE A 120 -4.14 7.02 2.07
CA ILE A 120 -2.72 6.88 2.45
C ILE A 120 -2.60 6.75 3.96
N GLN A 121 -3.25 7.64 4.73
CA GLN A 121 -3.26 7.56 6.19
C GLN A 121 -3.71 6.18 6.70
N SER A 122 -4.82 5.67 6.15
CA SER A 122 -5.36 4.38 6.58
C SER A 122 -4.39 3.23 6.29
N LEU A 123 -3.68 3.28 5.16
CA LEU A 123 -2.66 2.29 4.81
C LEU A 123 -1.40 2.45 5.67
N ALA A 124 -0.98 3.69 5.93
CA ALA A 124 0.15 3.99 6.80
C ALA A 124 -0.06 3.43 8.22
N ILE A 125 -1.26 3.64 8.80
CA ILE A 125 -1.63 3.07 10.11
C ILE A 125 -1.57 1.53 10.08
N LYS A 126 -2.08 0.88 9.03
CA LYS A 126 -2.07 -0.58 8.91
C LYS A 126 -0.64 -1.12 8.78
N LEU A 127 0.17 -0.49 7.93
CA LEU A 127 1.55 -0.90 7.68
C LEU A 127 2.43 -0.67 8.92
N ALA A 128 2.30 0.49 9.58
CA ALA A 128 2.98 0.73 10.86
C ALA A 128 2.59 -0.32 11.89
N TYR A 129 1.29 -0.63 12.03
CA TYR A 129 0.84 -1.66 12.98
C TYR A 129 1.39 -3.05 12.64
N LYS A 130 1.49 -3.39 11.35
CA LYS A 130 2.06 -4.64 10.88
C LYS A 130 3.56 -4.73 11.22
N MET A 131 4.33 -3.68 10.95
CA MET A 131 5.77 -3.62 11.24
C MET A 131 6.06 -3.56 12.75
N CYS A 132 5.32 -2.76 13.51
CA CYS A 132 5.46 -2.67 14.97
C CYS A 132 5.06 -3.96 15.69
N SER A 133 4.37 -4.90 15.03
CA SER A 133 3.98 -6.17 15.68
C SER A 133 5.17 -7.04 16.09
N PHE A 134 6.35 -6.82 15.49
CA PHE A 134 7.59 -7.52 15.84
C PHE A 134 8.27 -6.94 17.08
N TYR A 135 7.97 -5.70 17.46
CA TYR A 135 8.62 -4.95 18.54
C TYR A 135 7.58 -4.40 19.50
N PRO A 136 7.45 -4.99 20.70
CA PRO A 136 6.42 -4.58 21.69
C PRO A 136 6.48 -3.09 22.06
N GLU A 137 7.68 -2.51 22.14
CA GLU A 137 7.90 -1.11 22.47
C GLU A 137 7.37 -0.17 21.39
N LEU A 138 7.70 -0.46 20.12
CA LEU A 138 7.19 0.31 18.97
C LEU A 138 5.68 0.16 18.82
N LYS A 139 5.15 -1.01 19.11
CA LYS A 139 3.71 -1.23 19.12
C LYS A 139 3.02 -0.40 20.20
N ALA A 140 3.59 -0.32 21.39
CA ALA A 140 3.07 0.51 22.48
C ALA A 140 3.11 2.00 22.10
N GLU A 141 4.20 2.46 21.49
CA GLU A 141 4.34 3.82 20.97
C GLU A 141 3.28 4.14 19.91
N LEU A 142 3.07 3.25 18.94
CA LEU A 142 2.02 3.41 17.93
C LEU A 142 0.63 3.50 18.57
N ILE A 143 0.32 2.64 19.54
CA ILE A 143 -0.97 2.67 20.24
C ILE A 143 -1.16 4.01 20.95
N LEU A 144 -0.15 4.49 21.67
CA LEU A 144 -0.18 5.79 22.33
C LEU A 144 -0.37 6.94 21.33
N THR A 145 0.32 6.89 20.21
CA THR A 145 0.17 7.85 19.11
C THR A 145 -1.27 7.86 18.58
N LEU A 146 -1.83 6.69 18.32
CA LEU A 146 -3.22 6.57 17.85
C LEU A 146 -4.23 7.05 18.90
N GLU A 147 -4.00 6.81 20.18
CA GLU A 147 -4.86 7.30 21.27
C GLU A 147 -4.89 8.82 21.35
N ASN A 148 -3.73 9.46 21.16
CA ASN A 148 -3.57 10.92 21.23
C ASN A 148 -4.01 11.67 19.96
N MET A 149 -4.40 10.98 18.88
CA MET A 149 -4.93 11.64 17.69
C MET A 149 -6.17 12.47 18.02
N GLN A 150 -6.18 13.74 17.62
CA GLN A 150 -7.35 14.63 17.70
C GLN A 150 -8.36 14.22 16.62
N ILE A 151 -9.19 13.27 16.97
CA ILE A 151 -10.00 12.47 16.05
C ILE A 151 -10.95 13.29 15.16
N GLU A 152 -11.34 14.51 15.59
CA GLU A 152 -12.22 15.42 14.85
C GLU A 152 -11.61 15.83 13.49
N TYR A 153 -10.30 15.92 13.40
CA TYR A 153 -9.61 16.35 12.18
C TYR A 153 -9.49 15.23 11.12
N TYR A 154 -9.78 13.99 11.49
CA TYR A 154 -9.56 12.84 10.60
C TYR A 154 -10.84 12.36 9.92
N LYS A 155 -10.68 11.80 8.72
CA LYS A 155 -11.80 11.28 7.92
C LYS A 155 -12.29 9.91 8.44
N PRO A 156 -13.54 9.50 8.12
CA PRO A 156 -14.14 8.25 8.61
C PRO A 156 -13.29 7.00 8.41
N ALA A 157 -12.58 6.90 7.28
CA ALA A 157 -11.71 5.75 7.00
C ALA A 157 -10.57 5.61 8.02
N VAL A 158 -9.94 6.73 8.40
CA VAL A 158 -8.87 6.78 9.40
C VAL A 158 -9.43 6.46 10.78
N LYS A 159 -10.56 7.07 11.15
CA LYS A 159 -11.26 6.76 12.41
C LYS A 159 -11.59 5.28 12.53
N SER A 160 -12.04 4.66 11.46
CA SER A 160 -12.40 3.25 11.42
C SER A 160 -11.21 2.34 11.70
N ILE A 161 -10.08 2.52 10.99
CA ILE A 161 -8.90 1.66 11.20
C ILE A 161 -8.28 1.88 12.57
N ARG A 162 -8.13 3.14 13.02
CA ARG A 162 -7.70 3.49 14.36
C ARG A 162 -8.52 2.75 15.44
N ASN A 163 -9.85 2.88 15.37
CA ASN A 163 -10.73 2.29 16.35
C ASN A 163 -10.69 0.74 16.34
N ARG A 164 -10.47 0.13 15.18
CA ARG A 164 -10.30 -1.32 15.07
C ARG A 164 -9.01 -1.80 15.74
N ILE A 165 -7.92 -1.04 15.59
CA ILE A 165 -6.64 -1.34 16.24
C ILE A 165 -6.76 -1.19 17.75
N LEU A 166 -7.25 -0.03 18.24
CA LEU A 166 -7.37 0.25 19.67
C LEU A 166 -8.31 -0.74 20.40
N LYS A 167 -9.30 -1.26 19.70
CA LYS A 167 -10.21 -2.30 20.23
C LYS A 167 -9.69 -3.73 20.08
N GLY A 168 -8.48 -3.93 19.57
CA GLY A 168 -7.90 -5.26 19.30
C GLY A 168 -8.66 -6.07 18.22
N LYS A 169 -9.44 -5.38 17.37
CA LYS A 169 -10.27 -6.02 16.31
C LYS A 169 -9.61 -6.02 14.93
N TYR A 170 -8.48 -5.38 14.78
CA TYR A 170 -7.72 -5.41 13.53
C TYR A 170 -6.81 -6.64 13.53
N ARG A 171 -6.91 -7.43 12.46
CA ARG A 171 -6.04 -8.59 12.22
C ARG A 171 -5.12 -8.26 11.05
N ILE A 172 -3.82 -8.46 11.27
CA ILE A 172 -2.82 -8.37 10.22
C ILE A 172 -3.08 -9.50 9.22
N LYS A 173 -3.11 -9.16 7.94
CA LYS A 173 -3.09 -10.16 6.88
C LYS A 173 -1.67 -10.72 6.79
N VAL A 174 -1.57 -12.03 6.89
CA VAL A 174 -0.30 -12.78 6.81
C VAL A 174 -0.15 -13.36 5.42
#